data_8f3ba04dfb5457e66460b26242785678
#
_entry.id   8f3ba04dfb5457e66460b26242785678
#
_cell.length_a   1.000
_cell.length_b   1.000
_cell.length_c   1.000
_cell.angle_alpha   90.00
_cell.angle_beta   90.00
_cell.angle_gamma   90.00
#
_symmetry.space_group_name_H-M   'P 1'
#
loop_
_entity.id
_entity.type
_entity.pdbx_description
1 polymer ?
#
loop_
_entity_poly.entity_id
_entity_poly.type
_entity_poly.pdbx_seq_one_letter_code
_entity_poly.pdbx_strand_id
1 'polypeptide(L)'
;VDTREIRGERAGDDGPGAAGVRPHEPGAAGGRGLRAAGGLLLAAMVAAQVASGLRPGDLRLTSAVVVLLAAAALAFAGAAHTPRRAFAAFAAAVAVGYAAEWAGTRTGLPFGEYRYTGLLWPHPGGVPLVVALAWGGMGLAAHAVARRAVPGSRPARLLVGAAALTAWDLFLDPQMLRLGLWTWAEQGPYRGVPLSDFAGWLLVSLLVVAVIDRVAGPARAGTGLVVLYTVMAAMETLGFAAVFRPPDPLVATAGGVAMGAFALLAWRRPWPA
;
A
#
# COMPACT_ATOMS: atom_id res chain seq x y z
N VAL A 1 50.35 -67.18 9.15
CA VAL A 1 49.65 -67.78 8.03
C VAL A 1 48.95 -66.58 7.34
N ASP A 2 49.57 -65.92 6.50
CA ASP A 2 49.73 -65.81 5.03
C ASP A 2 48.40 -66.01 4.27
N THR A 3 48.01 -65.07 3.54
CA THR A 3 47.67 -65.08 2.11
C THR A 3 47.08 -63.73 1.69
N ARG A 4 47.87 -62.93 0.95
CA ARG A 4 47.81 -62.47 -0.47
C ARG A 4 46.52 -61.82 -0.94
N GLU A 5 46.71 -60.54 -1.27
CA GLU A 5 46.43 -59.83 -2.54
C GLU A 5 45.48 -60.52 -3.53
N ILE A 6 44.44 -59.79 -3.92
CA ILE A 6 44.09 -59.66 -5.34
C ILE A 6 43.66 -58.22 -5.63
N ARG A 7 44.42 -57.56 -6.41
CA ARG A 7 44.21 -56.29 -7.09
C ARG A 7 43.10 -56.48 -8.15
N GLY A 8 42.12 -55.65 -8.15
CA GLY A 8 41.11 -55.58 -9.20
C GLY A 8 40.97 -54.14 -9.66
N GLU A 9 41.75 -53.76 -10.64
CA GLU A 9 41.62 -52.60 -11.49
C GLU A 9 40.27 -52.63 -12.20
N ARG A 10 39.42 -51.62 -11.97
CA ARG A 10 38.30 -51.35 -12.88
C ARG A 10 38.44 -49.93 -13.42
N ALA A 11 38.58 -49.92 -14.72
CA ALA A 11 38.66 -48.79 -15.62
C ALA A 11 37.58 -47.74 -15.36
N GLY A 12 37.99 -46.50 -15.52
CA GLY A 12 37.08 -45.34 -15.57
C GLY A 12 36.13 -45.44 -16.76
N ASP A 13 34.89 -45.13 -16.47
CA ASP A 13 33.88 -44.79 -17.47
C ASP A 13 33.53 -43.32 -17.25
N ASP A 14 34.24 -42.44 -18.01
CA ASP A 14 33.96 -41.02 -18.12
C ASP A 14 32.74 -40.87 -19.05
N GLY A 15 31.55 -41.01 -18.48
CA GLY A 15 30.30 -40.65 -19.14
C GLY A 15 30.17 -39.13 -19.27
N PRO A 16 29.73 -38.57 -20.42
CA PRO A 16 29.63 -37.14 -20.65
C PRO A 16 28.61 -36.52 -19.67
N GLY A 17 29.08 -35.48 -18.99
CA GLY A 17 28.32 -34.74 -17.97
C GLY A 17 26.90 -34.39 -18.41
N ALA A 18 25.93 -34.91 -17.68
CA ALA A 18 24.56 -34.45 -17.80
C ALA A 18 24.51 -32.96 -17.42
N ALA A 19 24.42 -32.11 -18.42
CA ALA A 19 24.09 -30.72 -18.24
C ALA A 19 22.76 -30.64 -17.48
N GLY A 20 22.87 -30.30 -16.20
CA GLY A 20 21.71 -30.16 -15.32
C GLY A 20 20.76 -29.13 -15.88
N VAL A 21 19.73 -29.56 -16.53
CA VAL A 21 18.56 -28.75 -16.87
C VAL A 21 17.98 -28.25 -15.56
N ARG A 22 18.28 -27.00 -15.22
CA ARG A 22 17.64 -26.33 -14.07
C ARG A 22 16.15 -26.34 -14.34
N PRO A 23 15.32 -26.87 -13.42
CA PRO A 23 13.88 -26.84 -13.58
C PRO A 23 13.45 -25.38 -13.77
N HIS A 24 12.78 -25.10 -14.87
CA HIS A 24 12.12 -23.81 -15.09
C HIS A 24 11.05 -23.67 -13.98
N GLU A 25 11.33 -22.82 -12.96
CA GLU A 25 10.34 -22.46 -11.95
C GLU A 25 9.30 -21.53 -12.60
N PRO A 26 8.07 -21.99 -12.91
CA PRO A 26 7.05 -21.17 -13.58
C PRO A 26 6.65 -19.93 -12.79
N GLY A 27 6.89 -19.92 -11.47
CA GLY A 27 6.58 -18.79 -10.57
C GLY A 27 7.50 -17.58 -10.67
N ALA A 28 8.75 -17.74 -11.14
CA ALA A 28 9.72 -16.64 -11.17
C ALA A 28 9.46 -15.65 -12.32
N ALA A 29 9.01 -16.14 -13.48
CA ALA A 29 8.68 -15.29 -14.63
C ALA A 29 7.44 -14.44 -14.39
N GLY A 30 6.37 -15.02 -13.81
CA GLY A 30 5.14 -14.30 -13.46
C GLY A 30 5.38 -13.20 -12.43
N GLY A 31 6.23 -13.44 -11.43
CA GLY A 31 6.58 -12.43 -10.43
C GLY A 31 7.38 -11.25 -11.00
N ARG A 32 8.23 -11.47 -12.03
CA ARG A 32 8.95 -10.39 -12.72
C ARG A 32 7.99 -9.52 -13.54
N GLY A 33 7.07 -10.13 -14.28
CA GLY A 33 6.05 -9.41 -15.05
C GLY A 33 5.17 -8.52 -14.16
N LEU A 34 4.71 -9.04 -13.03
CA LEU A 34 3.91 -8.26 -12.09
C LEU A 34 4.69 -7.11 -11.44
N ARG A 35 5.98 -7.28 -11.13
CA ARG A 35 6.83 -6.18 -10.66
C ARG A 35 7.00 -5.09 -11.71
N ALA A 36 7.24 -5.46 -12.95
CA ALA A 36 7.35 -4.51 -14.06
C ALA A 36 6.03 -3.76 -14.28
N ALA A 37 4.90 -4.46 -14.30
CA ALA A 37 3.56 -3.85 -14.39
C ALA A 37 3.30 -2.88 -13.22
N GLY A 38 3.62 -3.29 -11.98
CA GLY A 38 3.51 -2.42 -10.81
C GLY A 38 4.37 -1.16 -10.92
N GLY A 39 5.60 -1.28 -11.46
CA GLY A 39 6.48 -0.14 -11.71
C GLY A 39 5.91 0.84 -12.76
N LEU A 40 5.37 0.33 -13.86
CA LEU A 40 4.73 1.15 -14.89
C LEU A 40 3.48 1.85 -14.35
N LEU A 41 2.64 1.15 -13.58
CA LEU A 41 1.44 1.72 -12.96
C LEU A 41 1.81 2.79 -11.92
N LEU A 42 2.87 2.58 -11.14
CA LEU A 42 3.40 3.58 -10.21
C LEU A 42 3.91 4.82 -10.94
N ALA A 43 4.64 4.65 -12.04
CA ALA A 43 5.10 5.77 -12.87
C ALA A 43 3.92 6.55 -13.47
N ALA A 44 2.90 5.84 -13.97
CA ALA A 44 1.66 6.46 -14.45
C ALA A 44 0.91 7.20 -13.33
N MET A 45 0.88 6.65 -12.11
CA MET A 45 0.30 7.32 -10.95
C MET A 45 1.02 8.63 -10.63
N VAL A 46 2.36 8.63 -10.62
CA VAL A 46 3.17 9.85 -10.41
C VAL A 46 2.89 10.87 -11.51
N ALA A 47 2.82 10.44 -12.77
CA ALA A 47 2.46 11.34 -13.88
C ALA A 47 1.06 11.94 -13.70
N ALA A 48 0.07 11.14 -13.26
CA ALA A 48 -1.27 11.63 -12.95
C ALA A 48 -1.29 12.60 -11.76
N GLN A 49 -0.48 12.38 -10.72
CA GLN A 49 -0.31 13.32 -9.60
C GLN A 49 0.28 14.65 -10.05
N VAL A 50 1.32 14.62 -10.88
CA VAL A 50 1.90 15.84 -11.47
C VAL A 50 0.86 16.57 -12.32
N ALA A 51 0.13 15.85 -13.17
CA ALA A 51 -0.93 16.43 -13.99
C ALA A 51 -2.07 17.03 -13.16
N SER A 52 -2.45 16.38 -12.05
CA SER A 52 -3.43 16.89 -11.08
C SER A 52 -2.97 18.19 -10.42
N GLY A 53 -1.69 18.29 -10.06
CA GLY A 53 -1.10 19.53 -9.54
C GLY A 53 -1.12 20.69 -10.55
N LEU A 54 -0.96 20.39 -11.84
CA LEU A 54 -1.03 21.36 -12.93
C LEU A 54 -2.47 21.74 -13.32
N ARG A 55 -3.46 20.87 -13.00
CA ARG A 55 -4.88 21.03 -13.32
C ARG A 55 -5.76 20.72 -12.09
N PRO A 56 -5.69 21.53 -11.03
CA PRO A 56 -6.31 21.19 -9.73
C PRO A 56 -7.85 21.07 -9.78
N GLY A 57 -8.50 21.57 -10.81
CA GLY A 57 -9.95 21.42 -11.01
C GLY A 57 -10.38 20.14 -11.73
N ASP A 58 -9.44 19.33 -12.25
CA ASP A 58 -9.77 18.08 -12.96
C ASP A 58 -9.81 16.89 -12.00
N LEU A 59 -10.98 16.65 -11.42
CA LEU A 59 -11.21 15.55 -10.48
C LEU A 59 -11.05 14.16 -11.11
N ARG A 60 -11.04 14.05 -12.45
CA ARG A 60 -10.75 12.77 -13.13
C ARG A 60 -9.30 12.36 -12.87
N LEU A 61 -8.38 13.33 -12.78
CA LEU A 61 -7.00 13.04 -12.45
C LEU A 61 -6.85 12.55 -11.01
N THR A 62 -7.59 13.13 -10.06
CA THR A 62 -7.64 12.64 -8.66
C THR A 62 -8.13 11.18 -8.61
N SER A 63 -9.21 10.87 -9.32
CA SER A 63 -9.72 9.50 -9.42
C SER A 63 -8.72 8.56 -10.10
N ALA A 64 -8.05 9.01 -11.17
CA ALA A 64 -7.03 8.23 -11.88
C ALA A 64 -5.83 7.90 -10.98
N VAL A 65 -5.37 8.84 -10.14
CA VAL A 65 -4.30 8.61 -9.15
C VAL A 65 -4.67 7.44 -8.25
N VAL A 66 -5.89 7.43 -7.70
CA VAL A 66 -6.33 6.35 -6.76
C VAL A 66 -6.49 5.02 -7.48
N VAL A 67 -7.02 4.99 -8.69
CA VAL A 67 -7.15 3.76 -9.49
C VAL A 67 -5.76 3.19 -9.81
N LEU A 68 -4.82 4.04 -10.23
CA LEU A 68 -3.44 3.63 -10.52
C LEU A 68 -2.70 3.18 -9.26
N LEU A 69 -2.91 3.85 -8.11
CA LEU A 69 -2.44 3.43 -6.80
C LEU A 69 -2.90 2.01 -6.48
N ALA A 70 -4.21 1.76 -6.57
CA ALA A 70 -4.80 0.46 -6.27
C ALA A 70 -4.26 -0.64 -7.21
N ALA A 71 -4.17 -0.35 -8.52
CA ALA A 71 -3.64 -1.27 -9.51
C ALA A 71 -2.15 -1.57 -9.28
N ALA A 72 -1.33 -0.55 -8.99
CA ALA A 72 0.09 -0.72 -8.67
C ALA A 72 0.28 -1.55 -7.40
N ALA A 73 -0.48 -1.24 -6.34
CA ALA A 73 -0.45 -2.00 -5.09
C ALA A 73 -0.82 -3.47 -5.31
N LEU A 74 -1.88 -3.74 -6.08
CA LEU A 74 -2.31 -5.10 -6.40
C LEU A 74 -1.27 -5.86 -7.22
N ALA A 75 -0.65 -5.23 -8.21
CA ALA A 75 0.42 -5.82 -9.01
C ALA A 75 1.66 -6.15 -8.16
N PHE A 76 2.11 -5.23 -7.30
CA PHE A 76 3.22 -5.48 -6.38
C PHE A 76 2.89 -6.53 -5.33
N ALA A 77 1.65 -6.54 -4.80
CA ALA A 77 1.19 -7.58 -3.88
C ALA A 77 1.15 -8.95 -4.57
N GLY A 78 0.68 -9.02 -5.82
CA GLY A 78 0.69 -10.25 -6.62
C GLY A 78 2.10 -10.80 -6.87
N ALA A 79 3.10 -9.91 -6.99
CA ALA A 79 4.51 -10.31 -7.10
C ALA A 79 5.11 -10.79 -5.77
N ALA A 80 4.63 -10.27 -4.64
CA ALA A 80 5.09 -10.62 -3.30
C ALA A 80 4.39 -11.87 -2.72
N HIS A 81 3.14 -12.08 -3.08
CA HIS A 81 2.30 -13.19 -2.70
C HIS A 81 1.88 -14.02 -3.92
N THR A 82 0.92 -14.92 -3.78
CA THR A 82 0.23 -15.45 -4.97
C THR A 82 -0.81 -14.42 -5.44
N PRO A 83 -1.08 -14.29 -6.77
CA PRO A 83 -2.07 -13.34 -7.28
C PRO A 83 -3.45 -13.49 -6.63
N ARG A 84 -3.87 -14.73 -6.37
CA ARG A 84 -5.13 -15.02 -5.69
C ARG A 84 -5.18 -14.46 -4.26
N ARG A 85 -4.12 -14.64 -3.47
CA ARG A 85 -4.04 -14.11 -2.10
C ARG A 85 -3.94 -12.59 -2.09
N ALA A 86 -3.17 -12.02 -3.02
CA ALA A 86 -3.06 -10.57 -3.17
C ALA A 86 -4.43 -9.95 -3.49
N PHE A 87 -5.16 -10.52 -4.44
CA PHE A 87 -6.51 -10.07 -4.78
C PHE A 87 -7.48 -10.24 -3.61
N ALA A 88 -7.47 -11.39 -2.94
CA ALA A 88 -8.35 -11.62 -1.78
C ALA A 88 -8.05 -10.65 -0.63
N ALA A 89 -6.77 -10.35 -0.33
CA ALA A 89 -6.39 -9.40 0.69
C ALA A 89 -6.79 -7.96 0.32
N PHE A 90 -6.60 -7.58 -0.94
CA PHE A 90 -7.05 -6.29 -1.47
C PHE A 90 -8.57 -6.15 -1.38
N ALA A 91 -9.32 -7.13 -1.89
CA ALA A 91 -10.79 -7.10 -1.87
C ALA A 91 -11.35 -7.06 -0.44
N ALA A 92 -10.73 -7.80 0.49
CA ALA A 92 -11.12 -7.76 1.89
C ALA A 92 -10.84 -6.39 2.54
N ALA A 93 -9.71 -5.76 2.23
CA ALA A 93 -9.40 -4.40 2.69
C ALA A 93 -10.39 -3.36 2.10
N VAL A 94 -10.68 -3.46 0.81
CA VAL A 94 -11.71 -2.63 0.14
C VAL A 94 -13.08 -2.80 0.81
N ALA A 95 -13.49 -4.04 1.11
CA ALA A 95 -14.78 -4.31 1.76
C ALA A 95 -14.83 -3.74 3.18
N VAL A 96 -13.76 -3.86 3.97
CA VAL A 96 -13.69 -3.28 5.32
C VAL A 96 -13.74 -1.75 5.25
N GLY A 97 -12.92 -1.13 4.39
CA GLY A 97 -12.93 0.31 4.19
C GLY A 97 -14.30 0.83 3.72
N TYR A 98 -14.87 0.18 2.71
CA TYR A 98 -16.22 0.53 2.24
C TYR A 98 -17.29 0.44 3.33
N ALA A 99 -17.27 -0.63 4.12
CA ALA A 99 -18.23 -0.82 5.22
C ALA A 99 -18.08 0.25 6.30
N ALA A 100 -16.83 0.64 6.63
CA ALA A 100 -16.56 1.71 7.59
C ALA A 100 -17.06 3.07 7.07
N GLU A 101 -16.80 3.40 5.81
CA GLU A 101 -17.29 4.62 5.16
C GLU A 101 -18.82 4.66 5.07
N TRP A 102 -19.41 3.52 4.70
CA TRP A 102 -20.85 3.39 4.64
C TRP A 102 -21.53 3.57 6.01
N ALA A 103 -20.94 3.04 7.08
CA ALA A 103 -21.39 3.27 8.44
C ALA A 103 -21.15 4.74 8.87
N GLY A 104 -19.95 5.27 8.59
CA GLY A 104 -19.54 6.63 8.92
C GLY A 104 -20.48 7.69 8.37
N THR A 105 -20.82 7.60 7.08
CA THR A 105 -21.74 8.57 6.43
C THR A 105 -23.16 8.52 6.96
N ARG A 106 -23.56 7.45 7.70
CA ARG A 106 -24.91 7.28 8.25
C ARG A 106 -25.02 7.54 9.74
N THR A 107 -23.96 7.27 10.47
CA THR A 107 -23.96 7.27 11.93
C THR A 107 -22.97 8.25 12.54
N GLY A 108 -22.07 8.79 11.73
CA GLY A 108 -20.89 9.52 12.22
C GLY A 108 -19.79 8.64 12.81
N LEU A 109 -20.03 7.34 13.01
CA LEU A 109 -19.03 6.45 13.61
C LEU A 109 -18.31 5.63 12.53
N PRO A 110 -16.97 5.47 12.62
CA PRO A 110 -16.12 5.93 13.74
C PRO A 110 -15.45 7.29 13.53
N PHE A 111 -15.67 7.97 12.39
CA PHE A 111 -14.87 9.13 11.97
C PHE A 111 -15.36 10.48 12.54
N GLY A 112 -16.64 10.63 12.77
CA GLY A 112 -17.35 11.88 13.02
C GLY A 112 -18.43 12.10 11.96
N GLU A 113 -19.21 13.18 12.09
CA GLU A 113 -20.25 13.50 11.11
C GLU A 113 -19.68 14.18 9.87
N TYR A 114 -19.74 13.53 8.74
CA TYR A 114 -19.28 14.05 7.44
C TYR A 114 -20.19 13.61 6.30
N ARG A 115 -20.04 14.27 5.14
CA ARG A 115 -20.80 13.96 3.93
C ARG A 115 -19.92 14.10 2.69
N TYR A 116 -20.07 13.15 1.77
CA TYR A 116 -19.55 13.28 0.40
C TYR A 116 -20.38 14.26 -0.40
N THR A 117 -19.74 15.06 -1.25
CA THR A 117 -20.42 16.08 -2.07
C THR A 117 -20.99 15.52 -3.39
N GLY A 118 -20.77 14.23 -3.69
CA GLY A 118 -21.21 13.59 -4.93
C GLY A 118 -20.33 13.86 -6.16
N LEU A 119 -19.24 14.60 -6.01
CA LEU A 119 -18.30 14.90 -7.10
C LEU A 119 -17.46 13.70 -7.53
N LEU A 120 -17.25 12.75 -6.62
CA LEU A 120 -16.54 11.48 -6.89
C LEU A 120 -17.55 10.43 -7.35
N TRP A 121 -17.47 10.04 -8.60
CA TRP A 121 -18.37 9.05 -9.19
C TRP A 121 -17.58 7.83 -9.69
N PRO A 122 -18.11 6.57 -9.62
CA PRO A 122 -19.40 6.18 -9.03
C PRO A 122 -19.35 6.10 -7.49
N HIS A 123 -20.53 6.32 -6.86
CA HIS A 123 -20.68 6.26 -5.39
C HIS A 123 -21.85 5.35 -4.98
N PRO A 124 -21.74 4.02 -5.18
CA PRO A 124 -22.77 3.09 -4.76
C PRO A 124 -23.04 3.25 -3.25
N GLY A 125 -24.31 3.26 -2.85
CA GLY A 125 -24.69 3.42 -1.45
C GLY A 125 -24.21 4.73 -0.79
N GLY A 126 -23.83 5.75 -1.58
CA GLY A 126 -23.35 7.05 -1.08
C GLY A 126 -21.85 7.14 -0.81
N VAL A 127 -21.11 6.03 -0.95
CA VAL A 127 -19.64 5.99 -0.75
C VAL A 127 -18.94 5.96 -2.11
N PRO A 128 -18.03 6.89 -2.42
CA PRO A 128 -17.27 6.85 -3.66
C PRO A 128 -16.40 5.60 -3.77
N LEU A 129 -16.48 4.90 -4.89
CA LEU A 129 -15.72 3.65 -5.09
C LEU A 129 -14.22 3.87 -4.99
N VAL A 130 -13.72 5.03 -5.45
CA VAL A 130 -12.30 5.37 -5.36
C VAL A 130 -11.80 5.43 -3.92
N VAL A 131 -12.63 5.85 -2.96
CA VAL A 131 -12.28 5.87 -1.53
C VAL A 131 -12.08 4.43 -1.01
N ALA A 132 -12.98 3.53 -1.36
CA ALA A 132 -12.82 2.12 -1.01
C ALA A 132 -11.56 1.50 -1.64
N LEU A 133 -11.24 1.82 -2.89
CA LEU A 133 -10.01 1.39 -3.56
C LEU A 133 -8.75 1.94 -2.87
N ALA A 134 -8.81 3.17 -2.36
CA ALA A 134 -7.72 3.79 -1.61
C ALA A 134 -7.38 3.01 -0.33
N TRP A 135 -8.40 2.57 0.44
CA TRP A 135 -8.23 1.68 1.60
C TRP A 135 -7.50 0.38 1.22
N GLY A 136 -7.85 -0.24 0.09
CA GLY A 136 -7.18 -1.44 -0.42
C GLY A 136 -5.73 -1.18 -0.81
N GLY A 137 -5.48 -0.14 -1.60
CA GLY A 137 -4.16 0.19 -2.14
C GLY A 137 -3.15 0.58 -1.07
N MET A 138 -3.50 1.61 -0.26
CA MET A 138 -2.64 2.07 0.83
C MET A 138 -2.59 1.08 1.99
N GLY A 139 -3.66 0.32 2.24
CA GLY A 139 -3.65 -0.75 3.23
C GLY A 139 -2.58 -1.82 2.92
N LEU A 140 -2.49 -2.28 1.66
CA LEU A 140 -1.44 -3.21 1.24
C LEU A 140 -0.03 -2.60 1.40
N ALA A 141 0.14 -1.33 1.06
CA ALA A 141 1.42 -0.63 1.19
C ALA A 141 1.83 -0.46 2.65
N ALA A 142 0.93 0.00 3.52
CA ALA A 142 1.17 0.16 4.95
C ALA A 142 1.44 -1.19 5.66
N HIS A 143 0.73 -2.25 5.29
CA HIS A 143 1.01 -3.60 5.77
C HIS A 143 2.42 -4.07 5.39
N ALA A 144 2.86 -3.82 4.15
CA ALA A 144 4.22 -4.16 3.72
C ALA A 144 5.29 -3.37 4.48
N VAL A 145 5.06 -2.07 4.70
CA VAL A 145 5.91 -1.22 5.55
C VAL A 145 6.03 -1.80 6.96
N ALA A 146 4.90 -2.15 7.60
CA ALA A 146 4.90 -2.71 8.95
C ALA A 146 5.60 -4.07 9.03
N ARG A 147 5.39 -4.95 8.06
CA ARG A 147 6.09 -6.23 7.99
C ARG A 147 7.60 -6.06 7.89
N ARG A 148 8.01 -5.03 7.22
CA ARG A 148 9.43 -4.69 7.05
C ARG A 148 10.02 -4.04 8.30
N ALA A 149 9.29 -3.09 8.91
CA ALA A 149 9.72 -2.38 10.09
C ALA A 149 9.77 -3.29 11.34
N VAL A 150 8.77 -4.17 11.53
CA VAL A 150 8.61 -5.00 12.74
C VAL A 150 8.30 -6.46 12.40
N PRO A 151 9.26 -7.26 11.90
CA PRO A 151 9.01 -8.63 11.47
C PRO A 151 8.72 -9.62 12.61
N GLY A 152 9.24 -9.35 13.82
CA GLY A 152 9.23 -10.32 14.92
C GLY A 152 7.91 -10.43 15.71
N SER A 153 7.07 -9.38 15.72
CA SER A 153 5.86 -9.32 16.56
C SER A 153 4.63 -8.99 15.73
N ARG A 154 3.65 -9.92 15.73
CA ARG A 154 2.38 -9.69 15.02
C ARG A 154 1.59 -8.52 15.59
N PRO A 155 1.36 -8.38 16.91
CA PRO A 155 0.67 -7.22 17.46
C PRO A 155 1.35 -5.89 17.10
N ALA A 156 2.68 -5.82 17.23
CA ALA A 156 3.42 -4.61 16.87
C ALA A 156 3.32 -4.30 15.36
N ARG A 157 3.33 -5.31 14.47
CA ARG A 157 3.08 -5.11 13.03
C ARG A 157 1.70 -4.53 12.75
N LEU A 158 0.67 -5.04 13.42
CA LEU A 158 -0.69 -4.53 13.25
C LEU A 158 -0.79 -3.07 13.67
N LEU A 159 -0.23 -2.71 14.82
CA LEU A 159 -0.22 -1.34 15.32
C LEU A 159 0.60 -0.40 14.42
N VAL A 160 1.80 -0.81 14.01
CA VAL A 160 2.66 -0.03 13.10
C VAL A 160 1.99 0.13 11.73
N GLY A 161 1.35 -0.92 11.22
CA GLY A 161 0.62 -0.86 9.95
C GLY A 161 -0.61 0.07 10.03
N ALA A 162 -1.36 -0.01 11.11
CA ALA A 162 -2.47 0.90 11.36
C ALA A 162 -2.01 2.36 11.45
N ALA A 163 -0.98 2.63 12.23
CA ALA A 163 -0.41 3.97 12.35
C ALA A 163 0.17 4.48 11.03
N ALA A 164 0.82 3.61 10.24
CA ALA A 164 1.35 3.97 8.92
C ALA A 164 0.23 4.29 7.91
N LEU A 165 -0.90 3.60 7.97
CA LEU A 165 -2.05 3.89 7.13
C LEU A 165 -2.75 5.19 7.57
N THR A 166 -2.95 5.38 8.87
CA THR A 166 -3.51 6.62 9.45
C THR A 166 -2.61 7.83 9.18
N ALA A 167 -1.28 7.66 9.15
CA ALA A 167 -0.38 8.75 8.82
C ALA A 167 -0.60 9.35 7.42
N TRP A 168 -1.13 8.58 6.49
CA TRP A 168 -1.49 9.07 5.17
C TRP A 168 -2.71 10.00 5.22
N ASP A 169 -3.61 9.77 6.14
CA ASP A 169 -4.80 10.61 6.32
C ASP A 169 -4.47 12.06 6.73
N LEU A 170 -3.30 12.29 7.34
CA LEU A 170 -2.79 13.65 7.57
C LEU A 170 -2.63 14.47 6.27
N PHE A 171 -2.54 13.83 5.12
CA PHE A 171 -2.56 14.46 3.81
C PHE A 171 -3.95 14.37 3.17
N LEU A 172 -4.57 13.19 3.25
CA LEU A 172 -5.77 12.87 2.49
C LEU A 172 -6.93 13.79 2.86
N ASP A 173 -7.29 13.88 4.12
CA ASP A 173 -8.43 14.69 4.56
C ASP A 173 -8.28 16.17 4.25
N PRO A 174 -7.14 16.85 4.57
CA PRO A 174 -6.95 18.23 4.18
C PRO A 174 -7.01 18.46 2.65
N GLN A 175 -6.52 17.51 1.86
CA GLN A 175 -6.58 17.58 0.40
C GLN A 175 -8.02 17.47 -0.11
N MET A 176 -8.77 16.52 0.40
CA MET A 176 -10.13 16.27 -0.04
C MET A 176 -11.09 17.40 0.38
N LEU A 177 -10.92 17.96 1.58
CA LEU A 177 -11.63 19.16 2.02
C LEU A 177 -11.32 20.36 1.10
N ARG A 178 -10.07 20.56 0.75
CA ARG A 178 -9.62 21.61 -0.18
C ARG A 178 -10.24 21.47 -1.57
N LEU A 179 -10.42 20.24 -2.04
CA LEU A 179 -11.06 19.93 -3.31
C LEU A 179 -12.61 19.93 -3.23
N GLY A 180 -13.18 20.11 -2.03
CA GLY A 180 -14.63 20.09 -1.81
C GLY A 180 -15.27 18.74 -2.05
N LEU A 181 -14.51 17.64 -1.84
CA LEU A 181 -14.99 16.28 -2.09
C LEU A 181 -15.81 15.70 -0.95
N TRP A 182 -15.58 16.19 0.27
CA TRP A 182 -16.44 15.99 1.43
C TRP A 182 -16.42 17.19 2.36
N THR A 183 -17.30 17.19 3.34
CA THR A 183 -17.43 18.23 4.35
C THR A 183 -17.70 17.62 5.70
N TRP A 184 -17.12 18.21 6.75
CA TRP A 184 -17.40 17.86 8.15
C TRP A 184 -18.54 18.71 8.68
N ALA A 185 -19.38 18.14 9.54
CA ALA A 185 -20.42 18.89 10.26
C ALA A 185 -19.80 19.83 11.29
N GLU A 186 -18.74 19.37 11.97
CA GLU A 186 -17.97 20.15 12.93
C GLU A 186 -16.55 20.42 12.42
N GLN A 187 -16.08 21.64 12.61
CA GLN A 187 -14.72 22.02 12.21
C GLN A 187 -13.73 21.58 13.30
N GLY A 188 -12.74 20.78 12.91
CA GLY A 188 -11.68 20.33 13.79
C GLY A 188 -10.42 21.20 13.77
N PRO A 189 -9.47 20.93 14.68
CA PRO A 189 -8.25 21.73 14.82
C PRO A 189 -7.22 21.53 13.72
N TYR A 190 -7.28 20.41 12.99
CA TYR A 190 -6.32 20.09 11.94
C TYR A 190 -6.93 20.39 10.55
N ARG A 191 -6.79 21.63 10.09
CA ARG A 191 -7.32 22.09 8.80
C ARG A 191 -8.81 21.83 8.58
N GLY A 192 -9.59 21.85 9.66
CA GLY A 192 -11.01 21.54 9.62
C GLY A 192 -11.34 20.07 9.90
N VAL A 193 -10.35 19.20 10.00
CA VAL A 193 -10.51 17.78 10.29
C VAL A 193 -10.69 17.56 11.79
N PRO A 194 -11.76 16.87 12.26
CA PRO A 194 -11.98 16.54 13.65
C PRO A 194 -10.96 15.52 14.19
N LEU A 195 -10.64 15.58 15.48
CA LEU A 195 -9.77 14.58 16.10
C LEU A 195 -10.40 13.17 16.14
N SER A 196 -11.73 13.10 16.17
CA SER A 196 -12.48 11.84 16.07
C SER A 196 -12.18 11.08 14.79
N ASP A 197 -11.92 11.80 13.70
CA ASP A 197 -11.58 11.20 12.42
C ASP A 197 -10.28 10.40 12.51
N PHE A 198 -9.20 10.97 13.03
CA PHE A 198 -7.93 10.26 13.21
C PHE A 198 -8.04 9.04 14.13
N ALA A 199 -8.91 9.10 15.15
CA ALA A 199 -9.20 7.93 15.98
C ALA A 199 -9.96 6.85 15.19
N GLY A 200 -10.92 7.25 14.37
CA GLY A 200 -11.65 6.38 13.44
C GLY A 200 -10.73 5.75 12.41
N TRP A 201 -9.86 6.56 11.80
CA TRP A 201 -8.83 6.09 10.87
C TRP A 201 -7.92 5.04 11.51
N LEU A 202 -7.45 5.28 12.74
CA LEU A 202 -6.59 4.31 13.43
C LEU A 202 -7.32 2.98 13.68
N LEU A 203 -8.58 3.04 14.10
CA LEU A 203 -9.41 1.86 14.33
C LEU A 203 -9.65 1.08 13.03
N VAL A 204 -10.10 1.75 11.97
CA VAL A 204 -10.37 1.11 10.68
C VAL A 204 -9.09 0.60 10.04
N SER A 205 -7.99 1.36 10.13
CA SER A 205 -6.67 0.93 9.67
C SER A 205 -6.20 -0.34 10.37
N LEU A 206 -6.47 -0.47 11.67
CA LEU A 206 -6.14 -1.69 12.42
C LEU A 206 -6.91 -2.90 11.86
N LEU A 207 -8.21 -2.73 11.57
CA LEU A 207 -9.04 -3.79 10.96
C LEU A 207 -8.57 -4.13 9.55
N VAL A 208 -8.28 -3.13 8.72
CA VAL A 208 -7.76 -3.30 7.36
C VAL A 208 -6.43 -4.05 7.36
N VAL A 209 -5.47 -3.63 8.19
CA VAL A 209 -4.16 -4.28 8.27
C VAL A 209 -4.29 -5.69 8.85
N ALA A 210 -5.17 -5.91 9.82
CA ALA A 210 -5.42 -7.24 10.41
C ALA A 210 -6.01 -8.21 9.39
N VAL A 211 -6.97 -7.78 8.57
CA VAL A 211 -7.56 -8.64 7.54
C VAL A 211 -6.56 -8.93 6.42
N ILE A 212 -5.74 -7.95 6.02
CA ILE A 212 -4.65 -8.16 5.06
C ILE A 212 -3.65 -9.18 5.61
N ASP A 213 -3.19 -9.01 6.86
CA ASP A 213 -2.22 -9.93 7.51
C ASP A 213 -2.76 -11.38 7.58
N ARG A 214 -4.06 -11.53 7.82
CA ARG A 214 -4.74 -12.83 7.90
C ARG A 214 -4.85 -13.52 6.53
N VAL A 215 -5.16 -12.75 5.47
CA VAL A 215 -5.48 -13.27 4.13
C VAL A 215 -4.25 -13.42 3.25
N ALA A 216 -3.35 -12.44 3.27
CA ALA A 216 -2.17 -12.44 2.41
C ALA A 216 -1.17 -13.57 2.75
N GLY A 217 -1.07 -13.93 4.04
CA GLY A 217 -0.14 -14.96 4.51
C GLY A 217 1.34 -14.57 4.34
N PRO A 218 2.26 -15.56 4.35
CA PRO A 218 3.68 -15.33 4.16
C PRO A 218 3.96 -14.64 2.82
N ALA A 219 4.86 -13.65 2.82
CA ALA A 219 5.26 -12.91 1.63
C ALA A 219 6.74 -13.09 1.33
N ARG A 220 7.09 -13.05 0.05
CA ARG A 220 8.42 -12.71 -0.43
C ARG A 220 8.69 -11.21 -0.18
N ALA A 221 9.89 -10.72 -0.46
CA ALA A 221 10.19 -9.30 -0.28
C ALA A 221 9.19 -8.39 -1.01
N GLY A 222 8.42 -7.61 -0.27
CA GLY A 222 7.41 -6.68 -0.78
C GLY A 222 7.97 -5.30 -1.13
N THR A 223 9.17 -5.22 -1.75
CA THR A 223 9.88 -3.97 -2.04
C THR A 223 9.01 -2.98 -2.79
N GLY A 224 8.25 -3.42 -3.81
CA GLY A 224 7.41 -2.54 -4.62
C GLY A 224 6.32 -1.82 -3.80
N LEU A 225 5.73 -2.49 -2.80
CA LEU A 225 4.73 -1.87 -1.92
C LEU A 225 5.36 -0.82 -0.98
N VAL A 226 6.60 -1.06 -0.50
CA VAL A 226 7.33 -0.07 0.31
C VAL A 226 7.74 1.13 -0.54
N VAL A 227 8.19 0.90 -1.79
CA VAL A 227 8.45 1.98 -2.76
C VAL A 227 7.19 2.80 -3.00
N LEU A 228 6.04 2.16 -3.25
CA LEU A 228 4.76 2.85 -3.46
C LEU A 228 4.39 3.73 -2.26
N TYR A 229 4.50 3.22 -1.03
CA TYR A 229 4.26 4.01 0.18
C TYR A 229 5.21 5.21 0.29
N THR A 230 6.51 5.00 0.00
CA THR A 230 7.53 6.06 0.03
C THR A 230 7.27 7.13 -1.02
N VAL A 231 6.87 6.72 -2.24
CA VAL A 231 6.52 7.65 -3.32
C VAL A 231 5.28 8.47 -2.94
N MET A 232 4.25 7.85 -2.38
CA MET A 232 3.08 8.58 -1.88
C MET A 232 3.47 9.62 -0.83
N ALA A 233 4.27 9.24 0.17
CA ALA A 233 4.76 10.18 1.19
C ALA A 233 5.51 11.38 0.58
N ALA A 234 6.39 11.13 -0.38
CA ALA A 234 7.17 12.17 -1.05
C ALA A 234 6.29 13.09 -1.92
N MET A 235 5.39 12.50 -2.71
CA MET A 235 4.53 13.26 -3.63
C MET A 235 3.51 14.13 -2.89
N GLU A 236 2.89 13.61 -1.82
CA GLU A 236 1.97 14.40 -1.00
C GLU A 236 2.72 15.51 -0.25
N THR A 237 3.90 15.23 0.31
CA THR A 237 4.74 16.25 0.95
C THR A 237 5.08 17.37 -0.04
N LEU A 238 5.52 17.01 -1.25
CA LEU A 238 5.83 17.98 -2.29
C LEU A 238 4.58 18.75 -2.73
N GLY A 239 3.45 18.06 -2.86
CA GLY A 239 2.16 18.63 -3.20
C GLY A 239 1.78 19.78 -2.25
N PHE A 240 1.78 19.53 -0.96
CA PHE A 240 1.42 20.52 0.05
C PHE A 240 2.50 21.58 0.28
N ALA A 241 3.78 21.23 0.14
CA ALA A 241 4.87 22.18 0.33
C ALA A 241 4.99 23.19 -0.80
N ALA A 242 4.75 22.79 -2.06
CA ALA A 242 5.16 23.60 -3.20
C ALA A 242 4.14 23.70 -4.35
N VAL A 243 3.25 22.70 -4.53
CA VAL A 243 2.41 22.58 -5.73
C VAL A 243 1.01 23.16 -5.49
N PHE A 244 0.35 22.78 -4.41
CA PHE A 244 -0.99 23.24 -4.08
C PHE A 244 -0.99 24.74 -3.74
N ARG A 245 -2.07 25.44 -4.08
CA ARG A 245 -2.22 26.88 -3.85
C ARG A 245 -3.43 27.17 -2.94
N PRO A 246 -3.22 27.87 -1.82
CA PRO A 246 -1.92 28.23 -1.22
C PRO A 246 -1.18 26.98 -0.71
N PRO A 247 0.17 27.03 -0.58
CA PRO A 247 0.93 25.97 0.06
C PRO A 247 0.51 25.79 1.51
N ASP A 248 0.66 24.55 2.03
CA ASP A 248 0.36 24.26 3.41
C ASP A 248 1.54 23.55 4.11
N PRO A 249 2.48 24.32 4.68
CA PRO A 249 3.66 23.74 5.33
C PRO A 249 3.32 22.93 6.59
N LEU A 250 2.19 23.19 7.26
CA LEU A 250 1.76 22.38 8.40
C LEU A 250 1.42 20.94 7.95
N VAL A 251 0.58 20.81 6.92
CA VAL A 251 0.19 19.51 6.38
C VAL A 251 1.40 18.81 5.76
N ALA A 252 2.22 19.52 4.98
CA ALA A 252 3.46 18.97 4.41
C ALA A 252 4.39 18.41 5.48
N THR A 253 4.58 19.13 6.60
CA THR A 253 5.47 18.70 7.67
C THR A 253 4.86 17.57 8.49
N ALA A 254 3.61 17.68 8.92
CA ALA A 254 2.96 16.66 9.76
C ALA A 254 2.87 15.33 9.03
N GLY A 255 2.30 15.31 7.83
CA GLY A 255 2.19 14.09 7.02
C GLY A 255 3.54 13.57 6.56
N GLY A 256 4.45 14.48 6.09
CA GLY A 256 5.79 14.13 5.62
C GLY A 256 6.66 13.49 6.70
N VAL A 257 6.65 14.03 7.92
CA VAL A 257 7.37 13.45 9.06
C VAL A 257 6.74 12.12 9.47
N ALA A 258 5.41 12.05 9.58
CA ALA A 258 4.72 10.84 10.00
C ALA A 258 4.94 9.69 9.00
N MET A 259 4.58 9.87 7.73
CA MET A 259 4.78 8.84 6.71
C MET A 259 6.27 8.57 6.45
N GLY A 260 7.11 9.62 6.42
CA GLY A 260 8.56 9.50 6.23
C GLY A 260 9.21 8.65 7.31
N ALA A 261 8.79 8.77 8.57
CA ALA A 261 9.30 7.93 9.66
C ALA A 261 9.01 6.44 9.42
N PHE A 262 7.79 6.08 9.02
CA PHE A 262 7.44 4.70 8.70
C PHE A 262 8.20 4.17 7.47
N ALA A 263 8.34 5.00 6.42
CA ALA A 263 9.14 4.65 5.26
C ALA A 263 10.61 4.39 5.66
N LEU A 264 11.24 5.28 6.42
CA LEU A 264 12.61 5.12 6.88
C LEU A 264 12.80 3.87 7.75
N LEU A 265 11.86 3.57 8.66
CA LEU A 265 11.89 2.33 9.45
C LEU A 265 11.87 1.09 8.56
N ALA A 266 11.09 1.09 7.48
CA ALA A 266 11.06 -0.01 6.52
C ALA A 266 12.37 -0.11 5.71
N TRP A 267 13.01 1.01 5.35
CA TRP A 267 14.25 1.03 4.58
C TRP A 267 15.51 0.73 5.37
N ARG A 268 15.52 0.94 6.70
CA ARG A 268 16.69 0.69 7.56
C ARG A 268 17.16 -0.77 7.59
N ARG A 269 16.31 -1.73 7.25
CA ARG A 269 16.69 -3.14 7.25
C ARG A 269 17.24 -3.57 5.90
N PRO A 270 18.35 -4.34 5.85
CA PRO A 270 18.89 -4.87 4.61
C PRO A 270 17.82 -5.73 3.91
N TRP A 271 17.77 -5.68 2.59
CA TRP A 271 16.86 -6.49 1.81
C TRP A 271 17.41 -7.92 1.75
N PRO A 272 16.54 -8.94 1.90
CA PRO A 272 16.98 -10.31 1.67
C PRO A 272 17.45 -10.43 0.22
N ALA A 273 18.63 -11.03 0.05
CA ALA A 273 19.24 -11.28 -1.24
C ALA A 273 18.37 -12.19 -2.12
#